data_7d594dc93bf27b55e572f66a105ced0f
#
_entry.id   7d594dc93bf27b55e572f66a105ced0f
#
_cell.length_a   1.000
_cell.length_b   1.000
_cell.length_c   1.000
_cell.angle_alpha   90.00
_cell.angle_beta   90.00
_cell.angle_gamma   90.00
#
_symmetry.space_group_name_H-M   'P 1'
#
loop_
_entity.id
_entity.type
_entity.pdbx_description
1 polymer ?
#
loop_
_entity_poly.entity_id
_entity_poly.type
_entity_poly.pdbx_seq_one_letter_code
_entity_poly.pdbx_strand_id
1 'polypeptide(L)'
;MAVAVRKGHGAKWGAWVWVKWKPGAPEDACSHWKSLKDIKEAWSVTGQWDCALWVELSEPKEVEKLVWKEIRTNKWVEKTETHWAKKYW
;
A
#
# COMPACT_ATOMS: atom_id res chain seq x y z
N MET A 1 -4.70 27.20 -12.93
CA MET A 1 -4.21 26.95 -12.85
C MET A 1 -4.02 26.31 -12.17
N ALA A 2 -4.30 26.18 -11.92
CA ALA A 2 -3.91 25.77 -11.37
C ALA A 2 -3.66 24.90 -11.37
N VAL A 3 -3.82 24.62 -11.61
CA VAL A 3 -3.30 24.05 -11.74
C VAL A 3 -2.56 23.42 -11.73
N ALA A 4 -2.48 23.47 -12.09
CA ALA A 4 -1.58 22.97 -12.28
C ALA A 4 -0.78 22.85 -11.55
N VAL A 5 -0.91 23.20 -11.19
CA VAL A 5 -0.23 23.17 -10.60
C VAL A 5 -0.13 22.51 -9.73
N ARG A 6 -0.62 22.45 -9.40
CA ARG A 6 -0.47 21.93 -8.64
C ARG A 6 -0.22 20.85 -8.76
N LYS A 7 -0.32 20.60 -9.49
CA LYS A 7 0.02 19.71 -9.70
C LYS A 7 0.99 19.25 -9.37
N GLY A 8 1.18 19.50 -9.72
CA GLY A 8 2.11 18.95 -9.50
C GLY A 8 2.54 18.84 -8.22
N HIS A 9 2.70 19.64 -7.66
CA HIS A 9 3.33 19.36 -6.62
C HIS A 9 2.65 18.77 -5.63
N GLY A 10 2.08 18.52 -5.62
CA GLY A 10 1.80 17.96 -4.52
C GLY A 10 0.94 16.94 -4.41
N ALA A 11 -0.01 16.96 -5.13
CA ALA A 11 -1.07 16.02 -4.97
C ALA A 11 -0.71 14.72 -5.62
N LYS A 12 -0.15 13.85 -4.86
CA LYS A 12 0.15 12.53 -5.35
C LYS A 12 -0.97 11.60 -5.01
N TRP A 13 -1.27 10.72 -5.94
CA TRP A 13 -2.19 9.65 -5.67
C TRP A 13 -1.48 8.55 -4.93
N GLY A 14 -2.19 7.96 -4.00
CA GLY A 14 -1.68 6.85 -3.24
C GLY A 14 -2.81 5.94 -2.85
N ALA A 15 -2.48 4.94 -2.10
CA ALA A 15 -3.47 4.01 -1.61
C ALA A 15 -3.02 3.44 -0.28
N TRP A 16 -4.00 3.20 0.57
CA TRP A 16 -3.78 2.38 1.74
C TRP A 16 -4.14 0.97 1.37
N VAL A 17 -3.20 0.05 1.51
CA VAL A 17 -3.46 -1.37 1.28
C VAL A 17 -3.48 -2.03 2.65
N TRP A 18 -4.64 -2.51 3.03
CA TRP A 18 -4.85 -3.17 4.30
C TRP A 18 -4.65 -4.66 4.12
N VAL A 19 -3.90 -5.27 5.02
CA VAL A 19 -3.51 -6.66 4.89
C VAL A 19 -3.91 -7.42 6.14
N LYS A 20 -4.49 -8.59 5.93
CA LYS A 20 -4.75 -9.52 7.01
C LYS A 20 -3.85 -10.72 6.82
N TRP A 21 -3.13 -11.07 7.90
CA TRP A 21 -2.23 -12.21 7.86
C TRP A 21 -2.97 -13.51 8.15
N LYS A 22 -2.47 -14.58 7.59
CA LYS A 22 -2.91 -15.91 8.00
C LYS A 22 -2.40 -16.19 9.40
N PRO A 23 -3.10 -17.05 10.16
CA PRO A 23 -2.61 -17.44 11.47
C PRO A 23 -1.20 -18.00 11.39
N GLY A 24 -0.38 -17.63 12.34
CA GLY A 24 0.99 -18.13 12.39
C GLY A 24 1.99 -17.34 11.57
N ALA A 25 1.58 -16.23 10.95
CA ALA A 25 2.52 -15.43 10.18
C ALA A 25 3.62 -14.89 11.09
N PRO A 26 4.89 -14.97 10.66
CA PRO A 26 5.98 -14.44 11.46
C PRO A 26 5.97 -12.91 11.45
N GLU A 27 6.65 -12.33 12.43
CA GLU A 27 6.69 -10.88 12.52
C GLU A 27 7.28 -10.22 11.28
N ASP A 28 8.21 -10.92 10.62
CA ASP A 28 8.87 -10.35 9.45
C ASP A 28 8.21 -10.78 8.15
N ALA A 29 6.95 -11.20 8.19
CA ALA A 29 6.26 -11.65 6.98
C ALA A 29 6.24 -10.59 5.88
N CYS A 30 6.29 -9.32 6.25
CA CYS A 30 6.26 -8.23 5.28
C CYS A 30 7.64 -7.70 4.92
N SER A 31 8.71 -8.28 5.47
CA SER A 31 10.01 -7.63 5.37
C SER A 31 10.50 -7.46 3.94
N HIS A 32 10.15 -8.36 3.05
CA HIS A 32 10.65 -8.23 1.69
C HIS A 32 9.98 -7.10 0.93
N TRP A 33 8.85 -6.60 1.41
CA TRP A 33 8.20 -5.46 0.78
C TRP A 33 8.99 -4.15 0.98
N LYS A 34 9.92 -4.15 1.93
CA LYS A 34 10.76 -2.98 2.15
C LYS A 34 11.59 -2.62 0.91
N SER A 35 11.89 -3.59 0.08
CA SER A 35 12.67 -3.35 -1.13
C SER A 35 11.85 -2.82 -2.28
N LEU A 36 10.52 -2.77 -2.14
CA LEU A 36 9.66 -2.31 -3.21
C LEU A 36 9.51 -0.80 -3.12
N LYS A 37 10.01 -0.12 -4.13
CA LYS A 37 10.13 1.35 -4.06
C LYS A 37 8.80 2.07 -3.94
N ASP A 38 7.72 1.45 -4.40
CA ASP A 38 6.42 2.09 -4.39
C ASP A 38 5.71 1.99 -3.05
N ILE A 39 6.18 1.11 -2.17
CA ILE A 39 5.63 0.99 -0.83
C ILE A 39 6.44 1.92 0.07
N LYS A 40 5.83 3.00 0.49
CA LYS A 40 6.54 4.05 1.22
C LYS A 40 6.53 3.84 2.72
N GLU A 41 5.48 3.24 3.25
CA GLU A 41 5.34 3.04 4.68
C GLU A 41 4.63 1.72 4.93
N ALA A 42 4.95 1.11 6.03
CA ALA A 42 4.27 -0.10 6.48
C ALA A 42 4.03 0.03 7.98
N TRP A 43 2.79 -0.19 8.38
CA TRP A 43 2.36 -0.01 9.76
C TRP A 43 1.74 -1.28 10.28
N SER A 44 2.05 -1.63 11.52
CA SER A 44 1.30 -2.66 12.22
C SER A 44 0.08 -1.97 12.83
N VAL A 45 -1.09 -2.54 12.60
CA VAL A 45 -2.33 -1.93 13.07
C VAL A 45 -3.14 -2.95 13.84
N THR A 46 -4.12 -2.45 14.60
CA THR A 46 -4.98 -3.31 15.37
C THR A 46 -6.38 -3.31 14.77
N GLY A 47 -7.22 -4.24 15.23
CA GLY A 47 -8.57 -4.35 14.72
C GLY A 47 -8.66 -5.51 13.76
N GLN A 48 -9.51 -5.34 12.74
CA GLN A 48 -9.72 -6.45 11.81
C GLN A 48 -8.60 -6.60 10.77
N TRP A 49 -7.70 -5.63 10.68
CA TRP A 49 -6.54 -5.70 9.80
C TRP A 49 -5.27 -5.75 10.63
N ASP A 50 -4.23 -6.36 10.08
CA ASP A 50 -2.98 -6.54 10.79
C ASP A 50 -1.88 -5.59 10.33
N CYS A 51 -1.96 -5.14 9.09
CA CYS A 51 -0.92 -4.31 8.49
C CYS A 51 -1.55 -3.30 7.55
N ALA A 52 -0.98 -2.11 7.51
CA ALA A 52 -1.41 -1.08 6.57
C ALA A 52 -0.18 -0.60 5.81
N LEU A 53 -0.27 -0.61 4.49
CA LEU A 53 0.81 -0.16 3.63
C LEU A 53 0.40 1.12 2.94
N TRP A 54 1.26 2.13 2.97
CA TRP A 54 1.05 3.34 2.18
C TRP A 54 1.84 3.22 0.90
N VAL A 55 1.14 3.30 -0.22
CA VAL A 55 1.72 3.08 -1.54
C VAL A 55 1.53 4.34 -2.37
N GLU A 56 2.57 4.80 -3.04
CA GLU A 56 2.50 5.95 -3.92
C GLU A 56 2.93 5.53 -5.31
N LEU A 57 2.05 5.75 -6.28
CA LEU A 57 2.31 5.38 -7.66
C LEU A 57 1.79 6.48 -8.56
N SER A 58 2.30 6.52 -9.78
CA SER A 58 1.91 7.56 -10.71
C SER A 58 0.50 7.35 -11.28
N GLU A 59 0.04 6.10 -11.34
CA GLU A 59 -1.28 5.81 -11.90
C GLU A 59 -2.01 4.82 -11.03
N PRO A 60 -3.33 5.02 -10.88
CA PRO A 60 -4.13 4.12 -10.05
C PRO A 60 -4.05 2.65 -10.43
N LYS A 61 -4.06 2.34 -11.71
CA LYS A 61 -4.06 0.93 -12.10
C LYS A 61 -2.79 0.19 -11.70
N GLU A 62 -1.71 0.93 -11.43
CA GLU A 62 -0.48 0.31 -11.01
C GLU A 62 -0.55 -0.23 -9.59
N VAL A 63 -1.43 0.35 -8.78
CA VAL A 63 -1.62 -0.17 -7.42
C VAL A 63 -2.22 -1.57 -7.47
N GLU A 64 -3.18 -1.79 -8.37
CA GLU A 64 -3.75 -3.13 -8.50
C GLU A 64 -2.69 -4.13 -8.93
N LYS A 65 -1.83 -3.75 -9.88
CA LYS A 65 -0.76 -4.64 -10.30
C LYS A 65 0.18 -4.95 -9.16
N LEU A 66 0.53 -3.95 -8.37
CA LEU A 66 1.42 -4.15 -7.24
C LEU A 66 0.80 -5.11 -6.24
N VAL A 67 -0.47 -4.90 -5.92
CA VAL A 67 -1.16 -5.76 -4.95
C VAL A 67 -1.17 -7.20 -5.45
N TRP A 68 -1.52 -7.41 -6.70
CA TRP A 68 -1.59 -8.76 -7.24
C TRP A 68 -0.22 -9.43 -7.34
N LYS A 69 0.79 -8.69 -7.81
CA LYS A 69 2.08 -9.30 -8.09
C LYS A 69 2.96 -9.42 -6.84
N GLU A 70 2.90 -8.45 -5.94
CA GLU A 70 3.86 -8.39 -4.87
C GLU A 70 3.26 -8.65 -3.50
N ILE A 71 2.02 -8.25 -3.30
CA ILE A 71 1.43 -8.36 -1.97
C ILE A 71 0.65 -9.65 -1.81
N ARG A 72 -0.26 -9.93 -2.73
CA ARG A 72 -1.10 -11.12 -2.61
C ARG A 72 -0.35 -12.41 -2.90
N THR A 73 0.83 -12.33 -3.49
CA THR A 73 1.66 -13.51 -3.70
C THR A 73 2.42 -13.91 -2.45
N ASN A 74 2.43 -13.08 -1.43
CA ASN A 74 3.04 -13.43 -0.16
C ASN A 74 2.20 -14.53 0.49
N LYS A 75 2.84 -15.64 0.83
CA LYS A 75 2.11 -16.81 1.31
C LYS A 75 1.39 -16.60 2.63
N TRP A 76 1.76 -15.56 3.37
CA TRP A 76 1.14 -15.28 4.65
C TRP A 76 -0.04 -14.32 4.57
N VAL A 77 -0.32 -13.78 3.38
CA VAL A 77 -1.43 -12.86 3.20
C VAL A 77 -2.73 -13.63 3.03
N GLU A 78 -3.68 -13.37 3.93
CA GLU A 78 -4.98 -14.00 3.84
C GLU A 78 -5.91 -13.21 2.93
N LYS A 79 -5.97 -11.89 3.13
CA LYS A 79 -6.77 -11.02 2.27
C LYS A 79 -6.26 -9.60 2.34
N THR A 80 -6.63 -8.82 1.35
CA THR A 80 -6.24 -7.43 1.27
C THR A 80 -7.45 -6.57 0.91
N GLU A 81 -7.36 -5.29 1.22
CA GLU A 81 -8.35 -4.32 0.81
C GLU A 81 -7.60 -3.04 0.48
N THR A 82 -7.97 -2.39 -0.61
CA THR A 82 -7.28 -1.20 -1.07
C THR A 82 -8.22 0.00 -1.02
N HIS A 83 -7.76 1.07 -0.38
CA HIS A 83 -8.51 2.32 -0.33
C HIS A 83 -7.68 3.40 -0.98
N TRP A 84 -8.22 4.01 -2.01
CA TRP A 84 -7.53 5.09 -2.70
C TRP A 84 -7.49 6.33 -1.83
N ALA A 85 -6.41 7.07 -1.94
CA ALA A 85 -6.24 8.27 -1.16
C ALA A 85 -5.48 9.30 -1.96
N LYS A 86 -5.81 10.55 -1.74
CA LYS A 86 -5.08 11.66 -2.32
C LYS A 86 -4.50 12.45 -1.17
N LYS A 87 -3.20 12.64 -1.22
CA LYS A 87 -2.52 13.33 -0.14
C LYS A 87 -2.75 14.83 -0.27
N TYR A 88 -3.24 15.43 0.81
CA TYR A 88 -3.45 16.88 0.80
C TYR A 88 -2.14 17.63 1.03
N TRP A 89 -1.33 17.18 1.98
CA TRP A 89 -0.01 17.78 2.19
C TRP A 89 0.92 16.83 2.92
#